data_cf9befef3c69514190d3401f54d66a9d
#
_entry.id   cf9befef3c69514190d3401f54d66a9d
#
_cell.length_a   1.000
_cell.length_b   1.000
_cell.length_c   1.000
_cell.angle_alpha   90.00
_cell.angle_beta   90.00
_cell.angle_gamma   90.00
#
_symmetry.space_group_name_H-M   'P 1'
#
loop_
_entity.id
_entity.type
_entity.pdbx_description
1 polymer ?
#
loop_
_entity_poly.entity_id
_entity_poly.type
_entity_poly.pdbx_seq_one_letter_code
_entity_poly.pdbx_strand_id
1 'polypeptide(L)'
;SAGVLARLIGFTHAKVPYAHPYMHAAKRRNCDGDEDSVILLLDGLLNFSEHFLPTTRGGTMDIPRVLSTRIDPTEIDNEAHNIDLESQLPVEFYRAAARSDHPSTLGEHLDMVSDRLETPAQYHDFGFTHSTSDLNDGPHESRYVVLGTMLEKSQATLELAQRLRASDATYVAEQTIEKHLMRDLIGNLRAFATQGVRCKKCTAKYRRPPLRESCPKCGGGLLLNISRASVSKYRQLAREMAQRYEARPFIQQRLEREFDLDLITTAPSV
;
A
#
# COMPACT_ATOMS: atom_id res chain seq x y z
N SER A 1 11.86 -6.42 0.34
CA SER A 1 12.52 -5.43 -0.53
C SER A 1 13.39 -6.13 -1.55
N ALA A 2 13.45 -5.63 -2.76
CA ALA A 2 14.29 -6.14 -3.83
C ALA A 2 15.37 -5.11 -4.18
N GLY A 3 16.59 -5.56 -4.44
CA GLY A 3 17.65 -4.75 -5.02
C GLY A 3 17.64 -4.89 -6.54
N VAL A 4 17.55 -3.80 -7.27
CA VAL A 4 17.55 -3.79 -8.73
C VAL A 4 18.72 -2.95 -9.21
N LEU A 5 19.54 -3.52 -10.08
CA LEU A 5 20.63 -2.79 -10.69
C LEU A 5 20.10 -1.86 -11.78
N ALA A 6 20.49 -0.59 -11.73
CA ALA A 6 20.10 0.40 -12.71
C ALA A 6 21.28 1.27 -13.11
N ARG A 7 21.23 1.82 -14.31
CA ARG A 7 22.14 2.88 -14.75
C ARG A 7 21.49 4.23 -14.51
N LEU A 8 22.17 5.11 -13.81
CA LEU A 8 21.76 6.50 -13.67
C LEU A 8 21.99 7.23 -15.01
N ILE A 9 20.93 7.77 -15.60
CA ILE A 9 21.00 8.47 -16.90
C ILE A 9 20.79 9.98 -16.79
N GLY A 10 20.30 10.47 -15.65
CA GLY A 10 20.09 11.91 -15.44
C GLY A 10 19.43 12.23 -14.12
N PHE A 11 19.18 13.52 -13.92
CA PHE A 11 18.52 14.07 -12.73
C PHE A 11 17.36 14.97 -13.16
N THR A 12 16.32 15.01 -12.33
CA THR A 12 15.16 15.88 -12.47
C THR A 12 14.95 16.67 -11.20
N HIS A 13 14.09 17.68 -11.22
CA HIS A 13 13.67 18.41 -10.02
C HIS A 13 12.55 17.69 -9.26
N ALA A 14 11.95 16.65 -9.86
CA ALA A 14 10.96 15.83 -9.20
C ALA A 14 11.56 15.01 -8.04
N LYS A 15 10.80 14.84 -6.97
CA LYS A 15 11.19 14.00 -5.83
C LYS A 15 10.80 12.52 -6.02
N VAL A 16 10.74 12.07 -7.26
CA VAL A 16 10.39 10.70 -7.64
C VAL A 16 11.37 10.17 -8.68
N PRO A 17 11.71 8.89 -8.69
CA PRO A 17 12.51 8.29 -9.74
C PRO A 17 11.67 8.03 -10.98
N TYR A 18 12.23 8.33 -12.15
CA TYR A 18 11.70 7.92 -13.43
C TYR A 18 12.50 6.72 -13.94
N ALA A 19 11.82 5.67 -14.33
CA ALA A 19 12.45 4.47 -14.87
C ALA A 19 11.48 3.71 -15.78
N HIS A 20 12.02 2.74 -16.50
CA HIS A 20 11.19 1.81 -17.26
C HIS A 20 10.19 1.08 -16.31
N PRO A 21 8.94 0.82 -16.73
CA PRO A 21 7.94 0.13 -15.90
C PRO A 21 8.43 -1.19 -15.31
N TYR A 22 9.22 -1.96 -16.03
CA TYR A 22 9.79 -3.20 -15.52
C TYR A 22 10.73 -3.01 -14.33
N MET A 23 11.48 -1.91 -14.29
CA MET A 23 12.29 -1.60 -13.11
C MET A 23 11.41 -1.33 -11.89
N HIS A 24 10.34 -0.57 -12.06
CA HIS A 24 9.40 -0.31 -10.98
C HIS A 24 8.72 -1.60 -10.48
N ALA A 25 8.26 -2.45 -11.39
CA ALA A 25 7.66 -3.75 -11.05
C ALA A 25 8.66 -4.70 -10.38
N ALA A 26 9.91 -4.72 -10.83
CA ALA A 26 10.96 -5.56 -10.25
C ALA A 26 11.29 -5.20 -8.79
N LYS A 27 11.07 -3.96 -8.39
CA LYS A 27 11.21 -3.53 -6.98
C LYS A 27 10.13 -4.07 -6.07
N ARG A 28 9.03 -4.56 -6.62
CA ARG A 28 7.86 -5.09 -5.89
C ARG A 28 7.29 -4.11 -4.87
N ARG A 29 7.27 -2.83 -5.24
CA ARG A 29 6.74 -1.73 -4.43
C ARG A 29 5.70 -0.97 -5.24
N ASN A 30 4.64 -0.54 -4.57
CA ASN A 30 3.60 0.28 -5.18
C ASN A 30 4.09 1.71 -5.39
N CYS A 31 3.53 2.40 -6.39
CA CYS A 31 3.83 3.81 -6.67
C CYS A 31 2.82 4.75 -5.96
N ASP A 32 2.56 4.49 -4.68
CA ASP A 32 1.52 5.15 -3.88
C ASP A 32 2.06 5.93 -2.67
N GLY A 33 3.37 6.21 -2.66
CA GLY A 33 4.07 6.91 -1.59
C GLY A 33 5.17 6.10 -0.93
N ASP A 34 5.46 4.92 -1.44
CA ASP A 34 6.61 4.13 -1.04
C ASP A 34 7.91 4.82 -1.45
N GLU A 35 8.95 4.62 -0.65
CA GLU A 35 10.25 5.23 -0.86
C GLU A 35 11.28 4.20 -1.32
N ASP A 36 12.18 4.63 -2.21
CA ASP A 36 13.32 3.84 -2.66
C ASP A 36 14.63 4.40 -2.08
N SER A 37 15.56 3.51 -1.78
CA SER A 37 16.93 3.89 -1.45
C SER A 37 17.84 3.68 -2.66
N VAL A 38 18.61 4.69 -3.02
CA VAL A 38 19.61 4.60 -4.08
C VAL A 38 21.00 4.44 -3.45
N ILE A 39 21.70 3.38 -3.83
CA ILE A 39 23.03 3.05 -3.28
C ILE A 39 24.00 2.91 -4.44
N LEU A 40 25.18 3.51 -4.30
CA LEU A 40 26.25 3.29 -5.26
C LEU A 40 26.76 1.85 -5.19
N LEU A 41 26.74 1.17 -6.32
CA LEU A 41 27.23 -0.20 -6.41
C LEU A 41 28.76 -0.23 -6.40
N LEU A 42 29.32 -0.79 -5.33
CA LEU A 42 30.76 -0.96 -5.15
C LEU A 42 31.11 -2.45 -5.07
N ASP A 43 32.32 -2.82 -5.48
CA ASP A 43 32.84 -4.19 -5.40
C ASP A 43 32.76 -4.75 -3.98
N GLY A 44 33.01 -3.93 -2.97
CA GLY A 44 32.89 -4.33 -1.58
C GLY A 44 31.47 -4.78 -1.19
N LEU A 45 30.42 -4.12 -1.73
CA LEU A 45 29.04 -4.51 -1.49
C LEU A 45 28.71 -5.84 -2.18
N LEU A 46 29.21 -6.06 -3.39
CA LEU A 46 29.04 -7.31 -4.13
C LEU A 46 29.69 -8.48 -3.38
N ASN A 47 30.93 -8.32 -2.96
CA ASN A 47 31.66 -9.34 -2.20
C ASN A 47 31.02 -9.62 -0.86
N PHE A 48 30.53 -8.60 -0.15
CA PHE A 48 29.78 -8.78 1.10
C PHE A 48 28.50 -9.57 0.87
N SER A 49 27.74 -9.24 -0.18
CA SER A 49 26.51 -9.95 -0.52
C SER A 49 26.76 -11.42 -0.85
N GLU A 50 27.82 -11.71 -1.57
CA GLU A 50 28.20 -13.07 -1.96
C GLU A 50 28.64 -13.91 -0.78
N HIS A 51 29.49 -13.38 0.10
CA HIS A 51 30.18 -14.16 1.11
C HIS A 51 29.52 -14.15 2.48
N PHE A 52 28.77 -13.12 2.84
CA PHE A 52 28.28 -12.92 4.19
C PHE A 52 26.75 -12.94 4.33
N LEU A 53 26.01 -12.76 3.23
CA LEU A 53 24.56 -12.77 3.33
C LEU A 53 23.98 -14.18 3.23
N PRO A 54 22.92 -14.49 4.01
CA PRO A 54 22.28 -15.79 3.95
C PRO A 54 21.75 -16.11 2.55
N THR A 55 21.94 -17.35 2.11
CA THR A 55 21.42 -17.84 0.82
C THR A 55 20.01 -18.40 0.91
N THR A 56 19.50 -18.60 2.12
CA THR A 56 18.16 -19.13 2.35
C THR A 56 17.08 -18.10 1.98
N ARG A 57 16.00 -18.56 1.37
CA ARG A 57 14.91 -17.68 0.88
C ARG A 57 14.38 -16.74 1.96
N GLY A 58 14.08 -17.23 3.16
CA GLY A 58 13.57 -16.41 4.26
C GLY A 58 14.58 -15.40 4.80
N GLY A 59 15.86 -15.77 4.88
CA GLY A 59 16.93 -14.89 5.37
C GLY A 59 17.35 -13.80 4.37
N THR A 60 16.89 -13.87 3.13
CA THR A 60 17.29 -12.93 2.06
C THR A 60 16.16 -12.03 1.57
N MET A 61 14.97 -12.10 2.16
CA MET A 61 13.81 -11.32 1.69
C MET A 61 14.01 -9.81 1.80
N ASP A 62 14.73 -9.35 2.82
CA ASP A 62 14.96 -7.92 3.07
C ASP A 62 16.39 -7.47 2.76
N ILE A 63 17.19 -8.33 2.13
CA ILE A 63 18.57 -8.04 1.82
C ILE A 63 18.68 -7.61 0.36
N PRO A 64 19.29 -6.46 0.06
CA PRO A 64 19.53 -6.02 -1.31
C PRO A 64 20.44 -7.02 -2.02
N ARG A 65 19.99 -7.56 -3.13
CA ARG A 65 20.78 -8.41 -4.01
C ARG A 65 21.03 -7.69 -5.32
N VAL A 66 22.21 -7.84 -5.84
CA VAL A 66 22.48 -7.41 -7.21
C VAL A 66 21.88 -8.45 -8.13
N LEU A 67 20.88 -8.03 -8.84
CA LEU A 67 20.21 -8.82 -9.85
C LEU A 67 20.95 -8.71 -11.20
N SER A 68 20.44 -9.36 -12.22
CA SER A 68 20.97 -9.26 -13.56
C SER A 68 20.92 -7.82 -14.08
N THR A 69 21.82 -7.50 -15.03
CA THR A 69 21.81 -6.21 -15.73
C THR A 69 20.66 -6.07 -16.72
N ARG A 70 19.91 -7.14 -16.94
CA ARG A 70 18.74 -7.19 -17.81
C ARG A 70 17.61 -7.86 -17.07
N ILE A 71 16.50 -7.16 -16.92
CA ILE A 71 15.30 -7.68 -16.29
C ILE A 71 14.60 -8.59 -17.29
N ASP A 72 14.25 -9.80 -16.86
CA ASP A 72 13.36 -10.67 -17.63
C ASP A 72 11.90 -10.32 -17.32
N PRO A 73 11.12 -9.86 -18.29
CA PRO A 73 9.73 -9.47 -18.04
C PRO A 73 8.83 -10.62 -17.60
N THR A 74 9.18 -11.85 -17.87
CA THR A 74 8.40 -13.03 -17.46
C THR A 74 8.56 -13.34 -15.95
N GLU A 75 9.66 -12.89 -15.34
CA GLU A 75 9.99 -13.16 -13.93
C GLU A 75 9.59 -12.04 -12.97
N ILE A 76 9.17 -10.88 -13.48
CA ILE A 76 8.71 -9.77 -12.66
C ILE A 76 7.29 -9.98 -12.17
N ASP A 77 6.79 -9.06 -11.34
CA ASP A 77 5.43 -9.12 -10.83
C ASP A 77 4.40 -9.03 -11.96
N ASN A 78 3.38 -9.87 -11.88
CA ASN A 78 2.32 -9.95 -12.89
C ASN A 78 1.53 -8.64 -13.06
N GLU A 79 1.58 -7.73 -12.08
CA GLU A 79 0.98 -6.41 -12.20
C GLU A 79 1.54 -5.64 -13.40
N ALA A 80 2.82 -5.84 -13.74
CA ALA A 80 3.44 -5.23 -14.91
C ALA A 80 2.90 -5.76 -16.25
N HIS A 81 2.39 -6.98 -16.27
CA HIS A 81 1.83 -7.59 -17.48
C HIS A 81 0.49 -6.97 -17.88
N ASN A 82 -0.21 -6.33 -16.94
CA ASN A 82 -1.48 -5.66 -17.16
C ASN A 82 -1.34 -4.18 -17.56
N ILE A 83 -0.13 -3.71 -17.83
CA ILE A 83 0.10 -2.34 -18.29
C ILE A 83 -0.28 -2.26 -19.78
N ASP A 84 -1.14 -1.31 -20.13
CA ASP A 84 -1.39 -0.94 -21.53
C ASP A 84 -0.28 -0.03 -22.04
N LEU A 85 0.00 -0.11 -23.32
CA LEU A 85 1.12 0.56 -24.00
C LEU A 85 0.64 1.59 -25.03
N GLU A 86 -0.63 1.93 -24.96
CA GLU A 86 -1.26 2.81 -25.93
C GLU A 86 -0.78 4.26 -25.81
N SER A 87 -0.47 4.87 -26.94
CA SER A 87 -0.30 6.32 -27.04
C SER A 87 -1.63 7.05 -27.23
N GLN A 88 -2.63 6.35 -27.77
CA GLN A 88 -4.01 6.82 -27.93
C GLN A 88 -4.96 5.66 -27.70
N LEU A 89 -5.85 5.80 -26.72
CA LEU A 89 -6.85 4.78 -26.45
C LEU A 89 -7.85 4.68 -27.61
N PRO A 90 -8.23 3.47 -28.05
CA PRO A 90 -9.21 3.26 -29.10
C PRO A 90 -10.60 3.73 -28.70
N VAL A 91 -11.45 4.07 -29.66
CA VAL A 91 -12.81 4.53 -29.42
C VAL A 91 -13.65 3.48 -28.66
N GLU A 92 -13.37 2.22 -28.89
CA GLU A 92 -14.01 1.08 -28.22
C GLU A 92 -13.80 1.13 -26.71
N PHE A 93 -12.64 1.59 -26.25
CA PHE A 93 -12.37 1.81 -24.83
C PHE A 93 -13.37 2.78 -24.21
N TYR A 94 -13.58 3.92 -24.84
CA TYR A 94 -14.53 4.95 -24.34
C TYR A 94 -15.98 4.47 -24.39
N ARG A 95 -16.34 3.71 -25.43
CA ARG A 95 -17.67 3.12 -25.55
C ARG A 95 -17.94 2.08 -24.47
N ALA A 96 -16.99 1.22 -24.20
CA ALA A 96 -17.09 0.21 -23.13
C ALA A 96 -17.13 0.86 -21.75
N ALA A 97 -16.30 1.86 -21.50
CA ALA A 97 -16.31 2.62 -20.26
C ALA A 97 -17.64 3.32 -20.00
N ALA A 98 -18.25 3.91 -21.06
CA ALA A 98 -19.58 4.55 -20.96
C ALA A 98 -20.70 3.55 -20.62
N ARG A 99 -20.55 2.27 -20.97
CA ARG A 99 -21.50 1.20 -20.62
C ARG A 99 -21.15 0.51 -19.30
N SER A 100 -20.01 0.85 -18.68
CA SER A 100 -19.45 0.14 -17.51
C SER A 100 -19.17 -1.35 -17.81
N ASP A 101 -18.74 -1.67 -19.02
CA ASP A 101 -18.36 -3.02 -19.41
C ASP A 101 -17.13 -3.48 -18.59
N HIS A 102 -17.00 -4.78 -18.39
CA HIS A 102 -15.84 -5.32 -17.67
C HIS A 102 -14.56 -5.12 -18.49
N PRO A 103 -13.42 -4.72 -17.90
CA PRO A 103 -12.17 -4.45 -18.65
C PRO A 103 -11.68 -5.59 -19.54
N SER A 104 -11.96 -6.85 -19.18
CA SER A 104 -11.58 -8.00 -20.01
C SER A 104 -12.21 -8.02 -21.40
N THR A 105 -13.28 -7.26 -21.62
CA THR A 105 -13.90 -7.13 -22.96
C THR A 105 -13.06 -6.30 -23.93
N LEU A 106 -12.04 -5.63 -23.43
CA LEU A 106 -11.16 -4.75 -24.21
C LEU A 106 -9.81 -5.37 -24.55
N GLY A 107 -9.52 -6.59 -24.08
CA GLY A 107 -8.21 -7.21 -24.25
C GLY A 107 -7.74 -7.33 -25.70
N GLU A 108 -8.67 -7.51 -26.65
CA GLU A 108 -8.34 -7.58 -28.10
C GLU A 108 -8.12 -6.20 -28.75
N HIS A 109 -8.43 -5.12 -28.04
CA HIS A 109 -8.39 -3.74 -28.54
C HIS A 109 -7.26 -2.91 -27.97
N LEU A 110 -6.53 -3.45 -27.00
CA LEU A 110 -5.43 -2.76 -26.30
C LEU A 110 -4.13 -3.53 -26.50
N ASP A 111 -3.06 -2.79 -26.73
CA ASP A 111 -1.71 -3.34 -26.75
C ASP A 111 -1.21 -3.44 -25.29
N MET A 112 -1.10 -4.66 -24.80
CA MET A 112 -0.73 -4.94 -23.41
C MET A 112 0.69 -5.51 -23.36
N VAL A 113 1.36 -5.28 -22.23
CA VAL A 113 2.67 -5.91 -21.97
C VAL A 113 2.59 -7.42 -22.08
N SER A 114 1.50 -8.04 -21.58
CA SER A 114 1.27 -9.50 -21.68
C SER A 114 1.36 -10.03 -23.10
N ASP A 115 0.91 -9.27 -24.10
CA ASP A 115 0.86 -9.70 -25.49
C ASP A 115 2.22 -9.64 -26.18
N ARG A 116 3.16 -8.91 -25.57
CA ARG A 116 4.52 -8.75 -26.09
C ARG A 116 5.56 -9.65 -25.43
N LEU A 117 5.19 -10.37 -24.35
CA LEU A 117 6.11 -11.27 -23.65
C LEU A 117 6.74 -12.30 -24.57
N GLU A 118 7.98 -12.66 -24.30
CA GLU A 118 8.80 -13.62 -25.07
C GLU A 118 9.10 -13.18 -26.52
N THR A 119 8.73 -11.95 -26.89
CA THR A 119 9.08 -11.35 -28.19
C THR A 119 10.09 -10.22 -28.03
N PRO A 120 10.83 -9.83 -29.10
CA PRO A 120 11.70 -8.65 -29.04
C PRO A 120 10.95 -7.36 -28.66
N ALA A 121 9.66 -7.24 -28.96
CA ALA A 121 8.84 -6.08 -28.66
C ALA A 121 8.62 -5.87 -27.15
N GLN A 122 8.86 -6.87 -26.32
CA GLN A 122 8.68 -6.77 -24.87
C GLN A 122 9.53 -5.66 -24.20
N TYR A 123 10.54 -5.13 -24.86
CA TYR A 123 11.40 -4.06 -24.32
C TYR A 123 11.26 -2.71 -25.05
N HIS A 124 10.47 -2.64 -26.11
CA HIS A 124 10.46 -1.51 -27.02
C HIS A 124 9.05 -0.94 -27.21
N ASP A 125 9.00 0.28 -27.71
CA ASP A 125 7.76 0.95 -28.16
C ASP A 125 6.69 1.06 -27.06
N PHE A 126 7.14 1.38 -25.85
CA PHE A 126 6.27 1.68 -24.71
C PHE A 126 5.69 3.09 -24.91
N GLY A 127 4.41 3.14 -25.20
CA GLY A 127 3.64 4.36 -25.29
C GLY A 127 2.96 4.71 -23.96
N PHE A 128 2.41 5.92 -23.90
CA PHE A 128 1.47 6.36 -22.87
C PHE A 128 0.65 7.53 -23.41
N THR A 129 -0.54 7.71 -22.87
CA THR A 129 -1.55 8.63 -23.44
C THR A 129 -1.26 10.11 -23.20
N HIS A 130 -0.20 10.46 -22.48
CA HIS A 130 0.16 11.83 -22.18
C HIS A 130 1.41 12.22 -22.95
N SER A 131 1.33 13.32 -23.68
CA SER A 131 2.50 13.92 -24.30
C SER A 131 3.36 14.61 -23.23
N THR A 132 4.60 14.20 -23.09
CA THR A 132 5.57 14.79 -22.14
C THR A 132 6.79 15.25 -22.90
N SER A 133 7.05 16.54 -22.92
CA SER A 133 8.24 17.15 -23.52
C SER A 133 9.36 17.37 -22.50
N ASP A 134 9.01 17.59 -21.24
CA ASP A 134 9.94 17.81 -20.15
C ASP A 134 9.46 17.06 -18.88
N LEU A 135 10.32 16.22 -18.32
CA LEU A 135 10.06 15.49 -17.08
C LEU A 135 9.92 16.40 -15.85
N ASN A 136 10.36 17.65 -15.94
CA ASN A 136 10.25 18.63 -14.87
C ASN A 136 8.95 19.46 -14.90
N ASP A 137 8.13 19.34 -15.94
CA ASP A 137 6.87 20.08 -16.08
C ASP A 137 5.75 19.54 -15.17
N GLY A 138 5.88 18.32 -14.69
CA GLY A 138 4.91 17.68 -13.82
C GLY A 138 5.02 18.10 -12.35
N PRO A 139 4.16 17.55 -11.48
CA PRO A 139 4.25 17.75 -10.04
C PRO A 139 5.58 17.26 -9.50
N HIS A 140 6.29 18.10 -8.75
CA HIS A 140 7.57 17.72 -8.17
C HIS A 140 7.44 16.79 -6.96
N GLU A 141 6.29 16.76 -6.35
CA GLU A 141 6.03 15.98 -5.12
C GLU A 141 4.59 15.45 -5.08
N SER A 142 4.42 14.21 -4.67
CA SER A 142 3.10 13.64 -4.48
C SER A 142 2.41 14.28 -3.27
N ARG A 143 1.17 14.76 -3.46
CA ARG A 143 0.36 15.29 -2.36
C ARG A 143 0.14 14.23 -1.26
N TYR A 144 0.07 12.95 -1.61
CA TYR A 144 -0.07 11.88 -0.65
C TYR A 144 1.11 11.81 0.34
N VAL A 145 2.32 12.07 -0.12
CA VAL A 145 3.53 12.09 0.74
C VAL A 145 3.51 13.29 1.68
N VAL A 146 3.05 14.45 1.20
CA VAL A 146 3.04 15.70 1.97
C VAL A 146 2.01 15.69 3.09
N LEU A 147 0.89 14.98 2.92
CA LEU A 147 -0.14 14.87 3.94
C LEU A 147 0.33 14.03 5.14
N GLY A 148 0.25 14.62 6.34
CA GLY A 148 0.86 14.05 7.55
C GLY A 148 0.09 12.88 8.17
N THR A 149 -1.24 12.85 8.03
CA THR A 149 -2.08 11.88 8.72
C THR A 149 -2.96 11.08 7.76
N MET A 150 -3.34 9.86 8.19
CA MET A 150 -4.29 9.04 7.41
C MET A 150 -5.67 9.69 7.29
N LEU A 151 -6.06 10.52 8.23
CA LEU A 151 -7.30 11.31 8.16
C LEU A 151 -7.24 12.28 6.97
N GLU A 152 -6.19 13.09 6.89
CA GLU A 152 -5.99 14.05 5.79
C GLU A 152 -5.88 13.34 4.43
N LYS A 153 -5.17 12.22 4.38
CA LYS A 153 -5.04 11.39 3.16
C LYS A 153 -6.41 10.86 2.70
N SER A 154 -7.19 10.32 3.61
CA SER A 154 -8.53 9.80 3.31
C SER A 154 -9.47 10.92 2.84
N GLN A 155 -9.45 12.07 3.50
CA GLN A 155 -10.25 13.22 3.10
C GLN A 155 -9.87 13.72 1.71
N ALA A 156 -8.58 13.90 1.44
CA ALA A 156 -8.11 14.35 0.13
C ALA A 156 -8.46 13.36 -1.00
N THR A 157 -8.38 12.05 -0.73
CA THR A 157 -8.78 11.01 -1.71
C THR A 157 -10.26 11.07 -2.03
N LEU A 158 -11.11 11.23 -1.02
CA LEU A 158 -12.55 11.33 -1.21
C LEU A 158 -12.98 12.65 -1.87
N GLU A 159 -12.32 13.75 -1.54
CA GLU A 159 -12.53 15.03 -2.24
C GLU A 159 -12.14 14.95 -3.71
N LEU A 160 -11.06 14.23 -4.02
CA LEU A 160 -10.69 13.95 -5.41
C LEU A 160 -11.76 13.11 -6.10
N ALA A 161 -12.24 12.04 -5.45
CA ALA A 161 -13.30 11.19 -6.00
C ALA A 161 -14.57 11.99 -6.32
N GLN A 162 -14.95 12.97 -5.49
CA GLN A 162 -16.10 13.86 -5.77
C GLN A 162 -15.92 14.77 -6.99
N ARG A 163 -14.67 15.10 -7.34
CA ARG A 163 -14.36 15.97 -8.49
C ARG A 163 -14.25 15.19 -9.80
N LEU A 164 -14.02 13.90 -9.73
CA LEU A 164 -13.86 13.05 -10.89
C LEU A 164 -15.22 12.51 -11.36
N ARG A 165 -15.58 12.77 -12.63
CA ARG A 165 -16.84 12.26 -13.20
C ARG A 165 -16.91 10.74 -13.29
N ALA A 166 -15.76 10.09 -13.46
CA ALA A 166 -15.65 8.65 -13.57
C ALA A 166 -15.64 7.92 -12.24
N SER A 167 -15.68 8.66 -11.12
CA SER A 167 -15.60 8.09 -9.78
C SER A 167 -16.91 8.31 -9.02
N ASP A 168 -17.42 7.27 -8.41
CA ASP A 168 -18.51 7.31 -7.44
C ASP A 168 -17.94 7.49 -6.03
N ALA A 169 -17.99 8.70 -5.50
CA ALA A 169 -17.42 9.01 -4.19
C ALA A 169 -18.11 8.26 -3.05
N THR A 170 -19.42 7.99 -3.15
CA THR A 170 -20.14 7.15 -2.18
C THR A 170 -19.59 5.73 -2.18
N TYR A 171 -19.43 5.13 -3.36
CA TYR A 171 -18.86 3.79 -3.48
C TYR A 171 -17.41 3.73 -2.95
N VAL A 172 -16.57 4.72 -3.29
CA VAL A 172 -15.19 4.81 -2.77
C VAL A 172 -15.16 4.89 -1.25
N ALA A 173 -16.04 5.72 -0.65
CA ALA A 173 -16.16 5.82 0.80
C ALA A 173 -16.59 4.50 1.44
N GLU A 174 -17.59 3.84 0.87
CA GLU A 174 -18.07 2.52 1.33
C GLU A 174 -16.98 1.46 1.29
N GLN A 175 -16.23 1.37 0.18
CA GLN A 175 -15.13 0.42 0.05
C GLN A 175 -14.00 0.73 1.05
N THR A 176 -13.68 2.01 1.26
CA THR A 176 -12.68 2.41 2.27
C THR A 176 -13.12 2.00 3.67
N ILE A 177 -14.38 2.24 4.02
CA ILE A 177 -14.94 1.80 5.31
C ILE A 177 -14.86 0.27 5.45
N GLU A 178 -15.39 -0.48 4.49
CA GLU A 178 -15.50 -1.94 4.60
C GLU A 178 -14.15 -2.65 4.50
N LYS A 179 -13.30 -2.25 3.55
CA LYS A 179 -12.08 -2.99 3.22
C LYS A 179 -10.87 -2.57 4.05
N HIS A 180 -10.87 -1.34 4.58
CA HIS A 180 -9.75 -0.83 5.37
C HIS A 180 -10.15 -0.57 6.83
N LEU A 181 -11.05 0.39 7.09
CA LEU A 181 -11.30 0.85 8.45
C LEU A 181 -11.94 -0.23 9.33
N MET A 182 -12.91 -0.98 8.83
CA MET A 182 -13.54 -2.06 9.56
C MET A 182 -12.62 -3.27 9.74
N ARG A 183 -11.81 -3.59 8.75
CA ARG A 183 -10.82 -4.68 8.88
C ARG A 183 -9.76 -4.35 9.93
N ASP A 184 -9.27 -3.12 9.96
CA ASP A 184 -8.35 -2.65 10.99
C ASP A 184 -8.99 -2.74 12.38
N LEU A 185 -10.22 -2.26 12.52
CA LEU A 185 -10.99 -2.36 13.77
C LEU A 185 -11.12 -3.81 14.25
N ILE A 186 -11.62 -4.70 13.40
CA ILE A 186 -11.84 -6.11 13.75
C ILE A 186 -10.50 -6.80 14.09
N GLY A 187 -9.45 -6.50 13.32
CA GLY A 187 -8.11 -7.01 13.57
C GLY A 187 -7.56 -6.57 14.92
N ASN A 188 -7.68 -5.28 15.22
CA ASN A 188 -7.25 -4.71 16.50
C ASN A 188 -8.10 -5.21 17.69
N LEU A 189 -9.42 -5.38 17.52
CA LEU A 189 -10.29 -5.98 18.54
C LEU A 189 -9.87 -7.42 18.86
N ARG A 190 -9.63 -8.24 17.86
CA ARG A 190 -9.17 -9.62 18.04
C ARG A 190 -7.81 -9.65 18.74
N ALA A 191 -6.89 -8.82 18.29
CA ALA A 191 -5.56 -8.71 18.88
C ALA A 191 -5.63 -8.19 20.32
N PHE A 192 -6.50 -7.21 20.60
CA PHE A 192 -6.74 -6.72 21.98
C PHE A 192 -7.27 -7.82 22.90
N ALA A 193 -8.25 -8.61 22.42
CA ALA A 193 -8.86 -9.67 23.20
C ALA A 193 -7.93 -10.87 23.49
N THR A 194 -6.98 -11.13 22.59
CA THR A 194 -6.11 -12.32 22.65
C THR A 194 -4.68 -12.02 23.06
N GLN A 195 -4.28 -10.74 23.15
CA GLN A 195 -2.90 -10.35 23.45
C GLN A 195 -2.43 -10.78 24.84
N GLY A 196 -1.14 -11.09 24.91
CA GLY A 196 -0.44 -11.24 26.18
C GLY A 196 -0.04 -9.88 26.77
N VAL A 197 0.31 -9.91 28.03
CA VAL A 197 0.79 -8.74 28.78
C VAL A 197 2.29 -8.86 29.01
N ARG A 198 3.02 -7.76 28.90
CA ARG A 198 4.47 -7.72 29.10
C ARG A 198 4.86 -6.72 30.19
N CYS A 199 5.81 -7.12 31.05
CA CYS A 199 6.37 -6.19 32.02
C CYS A 199 7.26 -5.14 31.34
N LYS A 200 7.09 -3.86 31.71
CA LYS A 200 7.92 -2.75 31.23
C LYS A 200 9.38 -2.85 31.71
N LYS A 201 9.61 -3.43 32.91
CA LYS A 201 10.92 -3.45 33.56
C LYS A 201 11.73 -4.69 33.22
N CYS A 202 11.17 -5.88 33.36
CA CYS A 202 11.89 -7.15 33.20
C CYS A 202 11.48 -7.95 31.96
N THR A 203 10.64 -7.38 31.08
CA THR A 203 10.16 -7.97 29.84
C THR A 203 9.42 -9.32 29.97
N ALA A 204 9.16 -9.79 31.20
CA ALA A 204 8.41 -11.01 31.43
C ALA A 204 7.05 -10.96 30.77
N LYS A 205 6.68 -12.04 30.05
CA LYS A 205 5.42 -12.15 29.31
C LYS A 205 4.41 -12.95 30.13
N TYR A 206 3.17 -12.52 30.10
CA TYR A 206 2.02 -13.15 30.77
C TYR A 206 0.91 -13.34 29.75
N ARG A 207 0.22 -14.46 29.81
CA ARG A 207 -0.93 -14.74 28.94
C ARG A 207 -2.12 -13.84 29.27
N ARG A 208 -2.25 -13.46 30.55
CA ARG A 208 -3.32 -12.59 31.08
C ARG A 208 -2.70 -11.61 32.07
N PRO A 209 -3.34 -10.45 32.31
CA PRO A 209 -2.89 -9.57 33.35
C PRO A 209 -2.84 -10.28 34.71
N PRO A 210 -1.74 -10.22 35.45
CA PRO A 210 -1.69 -10.70 36.82
C PRO A 210 -2.68 -9.98 37.72
N LEU A 211 -3.31 -10.67 38.65
CA LEU A 211 -4.32 -10.11 39.57
C LEU A 211 -3.79 -8.94 40.43
N ARG A 212 -2.49 -8.84 40.61
CA ARG A 212 -1.85 -7.75 41.36
C ARG A 212 -1.66 -6.47 40.57
N GLU A 213 -2.10 -6.44 39.28
CA GLU A 213 -1.91 -5.30 38.35
C GLU A 213 -0.44 -4.88 38.12
N SER A 214 0.48 -5.65 38.66
CA SER A 214 1.93 -5.44 38.56
C SER A 214 2.64 -6.76 38.25
N CYS A 215 3.88 -6.65 37.79
CA CYS A 215 4.69 -7.84 37.46
C CYS A 215 5.01 -8.68 38.70
N PRO A 216 4.59 -9.94 38.76
CA PRO A 216 4.89 -10.83 39.90
C PRO A 216 6.38 -11.06 40.11
N LYS A 217 7.21 -10.91 39.08
CA LYS A 217 8.67 -11.11 39.16
C LYS A 217 9.43 -9.92 39.72
N CYS A 218 9.04 -8.72 39.38
CA CYS A 218 9.84 -7.52 39.72
C CYS A 218 9.03 -6.32 40.20
N GLY A 219 7.71 -6.43 40.35
CA GLY A 219 6.82 -5.35 40.75
C GLY A 219 6.65 -4.24 39.72
N GLY A 220 7.23 -4.38 38.51
CA GLY A 220 7.17 -3.36 37.47
C GLY A 220 5.78 -3.27 36.82
N GLY A 221 5.46 -2.12 36.24
CA GLY A 221 4.22 -1.89 35.50
C GLY A 221 4.08 -2.80 34.28
N LEU A 222 2.84 -3.07 33.90
CA LEU A 222 2.47 -3.92 32.79
C LEU A 222 2.17 -3.10 31.54
N LEU A 223 2.39 -3.69 30.35
CA LEU A 223 2.15 -3.07 29.06
C LEU A 223 1.31 -3.99 28.19
N LEU A 224 0.28 -3.43 27.58
CA LEU A 224 -0.47 -4.03 26.50
C LEU A 224 0.11 -3.57 25.16
N ASN A 225 0.27 -4.48 24.19
CA ASN A 225 0.72 -4.13 22.85
C ASN A 225 -0.34 -3.35 22.08
N ILE A 226 -1.60 -3.78 22.19
CA ILE A 226 -2.76 -3.11 21.60
C ILE A 226 -3.54 -2.42 22.70
N SER A 227 -3.70 -1.11 22.58
CA SER A 227 -4.46 -0.28 23.52
C SER A 227 -5.90 -0.07 23.03
N ARG A 228 -6.77 0.46 23.91
CA ARG A 228 -8.12 0.90 23.52
C ARG A 228 -8.07 1.98 22.43
N ALA A 229 -7.13 2.89 22.52
CA ALA A 229 -6.93 3.94 21.52
C ALA A 229 -6.60 3.34 20.13
N SER A 230 -5.84 2.25 20.08
CA SER A 230 -5.57 1.54 18.82
C SER A 230 -6.83 0.94 18.21
N VAL A 231 -7.75 0.41 19.03
CA VAL A 231 -9.02 -0.14 18.57
C VAL A 231 -9.96 0.95 18.05
N SER A 232 -10.06 2.08 18.75
CA SER A 232 -10.98 3.17 18.40
C SER A 232 -10.40 4.18 17.40
N LYS A 233 -9.18 3.98 16.93
CA LYS A 233 -8.41 4.93 16.13
C LYS A 233 -9.17 5.54 14.96
N TYR A 234 -9.93 4.73 14.23
CA TYR A 234 -10.64 5.16 13.02
C TYR A 234 -12.17 5.27 13.21
N ARG A 235 -12.67 5.13 14.43
CA ARG A 235 -14.12 5.15 14.73
C ARG A 235 -14.79 6.41 14.22
N GLN A 236 -14.24 7.55 14.60
CA GLN A 236 -14.80 8.85 14.22
C GLN A 236 -14.72 9.06 12.71
N LEU A 237 -13.57 8.79 12.11
CA LEU A 237 -13.39 8.89 10.66
C LEU A 237 -14.41 8.06 9.89
N ALA A 238 -14.60 6.80 10.28
CA ALA A 238 -15.56 5.92 9.60
C ALA A 238 -17.01 6.43 9.69
N ARG A 239 -17.42 6.96 10.85
CA ARG A 239 -18.74 7.56 11.03
C ARG A 239 -18.92 8.83 10.19
N GLU A 240 -17.97 9.74 10.22
CA GLU A 240 -17.99 10.99 9.43
C GLU A 240 -18.04 10.67 7.93
N MET A 241 -17.26 9.70 7.47
CA MET A 241 -17.30 9.24 6.09
C MET A 241 -18.67 8.66 5.72
N ALA A 242 -19.21 7.78 6.54
CA ALA A 242 -20.50 7.15 6.28
C ALA A 242 -21.64 8.16 6.21
N GLN A 243 -21.62 9.22 7.03
CA GLN A 243 -22.58 10.29 7.03
C GLN A 243 -22.38 11.25 5.83
N ARG A 244 -21.16 11.74 5.64
CA ARG A 244 -20.84 12.73 4.61
C ARG A 244 -21.08 12.22 3.18
N TYR A 245 -20.80 10.93 2.96
CA TYR A 245 -20.93 10.31 1.64
C TYR A 245 -22.17 9.43 1.50
N GLU A 246 -23.14 9.58 2.40
CA GLU A 246 -24.43 8.90 2.36
C GLU A 246 -24.32 7.39 2.13
N ALA A 247 -23.39 6.75 2.86
CA ALA A 247 -23.16 5.30 2.76
C ALA A 247 -24.47 4.53 3.01
N ARG A 248 -24.63 3.39 2.36
CA ARG A 248 -25.82 2.54 2.47
C ARG A 248 -26.18 2.23 3.93
N PRO A 249 -27.47 2.14 4.27
CA PRO A 249 -27.93 1.88 5.63
C PRO A 249 -27.29 0.64 6.29
N PHE A 250 -27.00 -0.38 5.50
CA PHE A 250 -26.30 -1.57 5.98
C PHE A 250 -24.90 -1.25 6.56
N ILE A 251 -24.14 -0.40 5.88
CA ILE A 251 -22.80 0.00 6.32
C ILE A 251 -22.91 0.85 7.59
N GLN A 252 -23.86 1.79 7.62
CA GLN A 252 -24.10 2.63 8.80
C GLN A 252 -24.46 1.79 10.02
N GLN A 253 -25.42 0.87 9.90
CA GLN A 253 -25.84 -0.04 10.98
C GLN A 253 -24.69 -0.94 11.43
N ARG A 254 -23.90 -1.42 10.50
CA ARG A 254 -22.73 -2.25 10.81
C ARG A 254 -21.68 -1.47 11.59
N LEU A 255 -21.41 -0.22 11.20
CA LEU A 255 -20.51 0.67 11.95
C LEU A 255 -21.03 0.92 13.37
N GLU A 256 -22.31 1.19 13.53
CA GLU A 256 -22.90 1.36 14.85
C GLU A 256 -22.72 0.11 15.71
N ARG A 257 -23.08 -1.07 15.21
CA ARG A 257 -22.94 -2.33 15.94
C ARG A 257 -21.50 -2.67 16.31
N GLU A 258 -20.55 -2.47 15.42
CA GLU A 258 -19.15 -2.84 15.64
C GLU A 258 -18.42 -1.79 16.48
N PHE A 259 -18.83 -0.54 16.44
CA PHE A 259 -18.26 0.53 17.26
C PHE A 259 -19.02 0.79 18.58
N ASP A 260 -20.26 0.38 18.73
CA ASP A 260 -21.03 0.45 19.99
C ASP A 260 -20.71 -0.70 20.96
N LEU A 261 -19.61 -1.35 20.76
CA LEU A 261 -19.04 -2.24 21.76
C LEU A 261 -18.65 -1.42 23.01
N ASP A 262 -19.67 -0.87 23.69
CA ASP A 262 -19.56 -0.35 25.07
C ASP A 262 -19.09 -1.45 26.06
N LEU A 263 -19.11 -2.70 25.63
CA LEU A 263 -18.45 -3.83 26.29
C LEU A 263 -16.92 -3.61 26.49
N ILE A 264 -16.31 -2.72 25.71
CA ILE A 264 -14.90 -2.33 25.90
C ILE A 264 -14.80 -1.17 26.91
N THR A 265 -15.89 -0.41 27.11
CA THR A 265 -15.89 0.76 28.00
C THR A 265 -16.06 0.42 29.49
N THR A 266 -16.59 -0.75 29.80
CA THR A 266 -16.86 -1.18 31.19
C THR A 266 -15.70 -1.94 31.86
N ALA A 267 -14.61 -2.24 31.15
CA ALA A 267 -13.43 -2.77 31.80
C ALA A 267 -12.69 -1.64 32.54
N PRO A 268 -12.32 -1.82 33.83
CA PRO A 268 -11.64 -0.77 34.61
C PRO A 268 -10.37 -0.31 33.92
N SER A 269 -10.13 1.00 33.97
CA SER A 269 -8.88 1.61 33.55
C SER A 269 -7.74 1.07 34.40
N VAL A 270 -6.89 0.23 33.82
CA VAL A 270 -5.62 -0.23 34.38
C VAL A 270 -4.49 0.70 33.98
#